data_e8269a2aeb9da5031a32281da8ce9ba6
#
_entry.id   e8269a2aeb9da5031a32281da8ce9ba6
#
_cell.length_a   1.000
_cell.length_b   1.000
_cell.length_c   1.000
_cell.angle_alpha   90.00
_cell.angle_beta   90.00
_cell.angle_gamma   90.00
#
_symmetry.space_group_name_H-M   'P 1'
#
loop_
_entity.id
_entity.type
_entity.pdbx_description
1 polymer ?
#
loop_
_entity_poly.entity_id
_entity_poly.type
_entity_poly.pdbx_seq_one_letter_code
_entity_poly.pdbx_strand_id
1 'polypeptide(L)'
;IVYLFVFIKYPVSLHFHWHKKNFQKRLVAQMYGVGIPATLNLALPSFMITALNGILAVYSASYVLVLGIYYKLQTFIYLSANGIVQGIRPIISYNYGAGERGRVKRIFITALIMIASIMFVGMLICLGFAGNLIGLFTKNSLTILDGAQAVRIICMGFVISAVSVTISGMLEALGSCLLYTSPSPRDTR
;
A
#
# COMPACT_ATOMS: atom_id res chain seq x y z
N ILE A 1 20.29 7.19 -9.17
CA ILE A 1 21.23 7.33 -10.31
C ILE A 1 20.45 7.69 -11.57
N VAL A 2 19.41 6.95 -12.00
CA VAL A 2 18.64 7.23 -13.23
C VAL A 2 18.00 8.63 -13.20
N TYR A 3 17.37 9.02 -12.10
CA TYR A 3 16.79 10.35 -11.93
C TYR A 3 17.81 11.47 -12.04
N LEU A 4 18.98 11.26 -11.49
CA LEU A 4 20.10 12.24 -11.55
C LEU A 4 20.62 12.39 -12.98
N PHE A 5 20.71 11.29 -13.71
CA PHE A 5 21.11 11.29 -15.12
C PHE A 5 20.06 12.00 -16.01
N VAL A 6 18.78 11.73 -15.80
CA VAL A 6 17.68 12.40 -16.52
C VAL A 6 17.65 13.90 -16.20
N PHE A 7 17.86 14.29 -14.94
CA PHE A 7 17.91 15.68 -14.51
C PHE A 7 19.06 16.47 -15.15
N ILE A 8 20.24 15.82 -15.33
CA ILE A 8 21.43 16.44 -15.98
C ILE A 8 21.24 16.54 -17.50
N LYS A 9 20.61 15.53 -18.13
CA LYS A 9 20.51 15.41 -19.60
C LYS A 9 19.35 16.21 -20.20
N TYR A 10 18.27 16.43 -19.45
CA TYR A 10 17.11 17.19 -19.90
C TYR A 10 16.96 18.48 -19.09
N PRO A 11 16.82 19.64 -19.75
CA PRO A 11 16.62 20.91 -19.05
C PRO A 11 15.24 20.90 -18.35
N VAL A 12 15.24 20.48 -17.10
CA VAL A 12 14.05 20.61 -16.24
C VAL A 12 14.06 22.05 -15.72
N SER A 13 12.91 22.71 -15.75
CA SER A 13 12.70 24.10 -15.31
C SER A 13 12.97 24.35 -13.82
N LEU A 14 13.53 23.37 -13.13
CA LEU A 14 13.87 23.45 -11.72
C LEU A 14 15.31 23.91 -11.56
N HIS A 15 15.49 25.18 -11.27
CA HIS A 15 16.79 25.73 -10.87
C HIS A 15 16.97 25.61 -9.36
N PHE A 16 17.96 24.86 -8.93
CA PHE A 16 18.32 24.72 -7.52
C PHE A 16 19.02 26.00 -7.07
N HIS A 17 18.29 26.95 -6.50
CA HIS A 17 18.82 28.13 -5.85
C HIS A 17 18.82 27.94 -4.34
N TRP A 18 19.97 27.56 -3.80
CA TRP A 18 20.14 27.41 -2.35
C TRP A 18 20.34 28.79 -1.72
N HIS A 19 19.25 29.47 -1.38
CA HIS A 19 19.30 30.70 -0.59
C HIS A 19 18.77 30.43 0.82
N LYS A 20 19.61 30.59 1.82
CA LYS A 20 19.24 30.47 3.25
C LYS A 20 18.04 31.33 3.65
N LYS A 21 17.78 32.43 2.93
CA LYS A 21 16.65 33.34 3.15
C LYS A 21 15.27 32.79 2.78
N ASN A 22 15.19 31.72 2.00
CA ASN A 22 13.92 31.15 1.53
C ASN A 22 13.34 30.07 2.44
N PHE A 23 13.90 29.89 3.64
CA PHE A 23 13.40 28.93 4.61
C PHE A 23 12.13 29.48 5.27
N GLN A 24 10.99 29.33 4.61
CA GLN A 24 9.71 29.75 5.17
C GLN A 24 9.21 28.71 6.18
N LYS A 25 9.18 29.08 7.45
CA LYS A 25 8.67 28.21 8.54
C LYS A 25 7.27 27.63 8.23
N ARG A 26 6.45 28.38 7.50
CA ARG A 26 5.11 27.95 7.06
C ARG A 26 5.14 26.78 6.10
N LEU A 27 6.05 26.77 5.11
CA LEU A 27 6.22 25.65 4.19
C LEU A 27 6.71 24.39 4.91
N VAL A 28 7.65 24.55 5.83
CA VAL A 28 8.15 23.43 6.64
C VAL A 28 7.02 22.86 7.52
N ALA A 29 6.24 23.69 8.17
CA ALA A 29 5.09 23.23 8.96
C ALA A 29 4.06 22.49 8.10
N GLN A 30 3.79 22.94 6.88
CA GLN A 30 2.91 22.24 5.93
C GLN A 30 3.49 20.89 5.50
N MET A 31 4.79 20.80 5.22
CA MET A 31 5.46 19.54 4.88
C MET A 31 5.40 18.55 6.03
N TYR A 32 5.67 18.96 7.26
CA TYR A 32 5.54 18.11 8.44
C TYR A 32 4.08 17.73 8.73
N GLY A 33 3.14 18.63 8.49
CA GLY A 33 1.71 18.36 8.64
C GLY A 33 1.20 17.23 7.74
N VAL A 34 1.80 17.05 6.56
CA VAL A 34 1.49 15.94 5.65
C VAL A 34 2.41 14.74 5.91
N GLY A 35 3.69 14.99 6.19
CA GLY A 35 4.70 13.95 6.34
C GLY A 35 4.51 13.10 7.59
N ILE A 36 4.16 13.69 8.73
CA ILE A 36 3.98 12.95 10.00
C ILE A 36 2.84 11.92 9.89
N PRO A 37 1.61 12.28 9.46
CA PRO A 37 0.54 11.29 9.26
C PRO A 37 0.90 10.22 8.23
N ALA A 38 1.58 10.57 7.14
CA ALA A 38 2.02 9.61 6.15
C ALA A 38 3.04 8.61 6.72
N THR A 39 4.00 9.10 7.52
CA THR A 39 4.99 8.24 8.19
C THR A 39 4.32 7.32 9.21
N LEU A 40 3.37 7.83 10.00
CA LEU A 40 2.61 7.02 10.95
C LEU A 40 1.81 5.93 10.24
N ASN A 41 1.17 6.26 9.13
CA ASN A 41 0.41 5.27 8.33
C ASN A 41 1.31 4.14 7.79
N LEU A 42 2.54 4.45 7.39
CA LEU A 42 3.51 3.44 6.97
C LEU A 42 4.12 2.65 8.15
N ALA A 43 4.21 3.26 9.33
CA ALA A 43 4.76 2.62 10.52
C ALA A 43 3.75 1.68 11.22
N LEU A 44 2.44 1.97 11.15
CA LEU A 44 1.39 1.17 11.79
C LEU A 44 1.44 -0.33 11.43
N PRO A 45 1.57 -0.76 10.16
CA PRO A 45 1.69 -2.18 9.83
C PRO A 45 2.91 -2.85 10.48
N SER A 46 4.05 -2.15 10.52
CA SER A 46 5.27 -2.67 11.15
C SER A 46 5.10 -2.84 12.66
N PHE A 47 4.44 -1.90 13.32
CA PHE A 47 4.11 -2.00 14.74
C PHE A 47 3.15 -3.17 15.01
N MET A 48 2.12 -3.34 14.18
CA MET A 48 1.18 -4.45 14.28
C MET A 48 1.88 -5.81 14.11
N ILE A 49 2.78 -5.93 13.12
CA ILE A 49 3.57 -7.16 12.90
C ILE A 49 4.44 -7.47 14.11
N THR A 50 5.10 -6.47 14.67
CA THR A 50 5.97 -6.64 15.85
C THR A 50 5.16 -7.08 17.07
N ALA A 51 4.00 -6.46 17.30
CA ALA A 51 3.11 -6.83 18.39
C ALA A 51 2.59 -8.28 18.25
N LEU A 52 2.14 -8.66 17.04
CA LEU A 52 1.69 -10.02 16.76
C LEU A 52 2.81 -11.05 16.94
N ASN A 53 4.02 -10.76 16.48
CA ASN A 53 5.17 -11.63 16.70
C ASN A 53 5.47 -11.81 18.20
N GLY A 54 5.37 -10.73 19.00
CA GLY A 54 5.55 -10.80 20.45
C GLY A 54 4.51 -11.69 21.13
N ILE A 55 3.25 -11.58 20.74
CA ILE A 55 2.17 -12.42 21.27
C ILE A 55 2.38 -13.89 20.87
N LEU A 56 2.63 -14.15 19.59
CA LEU A 56 2.78 -15.53 19.09
C LEU A 56 4.02 -16.21 19.62
N ALA A 57 5.10 -15.48 19.89
CA ALA A 57 6.33 -16.03 20.45
C ALA A 57 6.13 -16.64 21.85
N VAL A 58 5.14 -16.15 22.62
CA VAL A 58 4.79 -16.70 23.93
C VAL A 58 4.20 -18.12 23.79
N TYR A 59 3.48 -18.39 22.70
CA TYR A 59 2.84 -19.70 22.49
C TYR A 59 3.78 -20.70 21.81
N SER A 60 4.40 -20.34 20.70
CA SER A 60 5.36 -21.21 19.99
C SER A 60 6.14 -20.46 18.93
N ALA A 61 7.42 -20.80 18.76
CA ALA A 61 8.24 -20.34 17.65
C ALA A 61 7.68 -20.75 16.27
N SER A 62 6.95 -21.85 16.18
CA SER A 62 6.28 -22.30 14.94
C SER A 62 5.22 -21.32 14.46
N TYR A 63 4.47 -20.70 15.35
CA TYR A 63 3.45 -19.71 14.97
C TYR A 63 4.06 -18.41 14.43
N VAL A 64 5.19 -17.99 14.99
CA VAL A 64 5.95 -16.82 14.47
C VAL A 64 6.44 -17.11 13.04
N LEU A 65 6.95 -18.33 12.81
CA LEU A 65 7.39 -18.77 11.49
C LEU A 65 6.23 -18.78 10.48
N VAL A 66 5.07 -19.33 10.85
CA VAL A 66 3.86 -19.34 10.01
C VAL A 66 3.41 -17.92 9.67
N LEU A 67 3.40 -17.00 10.64
CA LEU A 67 3.07 -15.60 10.41
C LEU A 67 4.07 -14.96 9.43
N GLY A 68 5.36 -15.21 9.58
CA GLY A 68 6.40 -14.72 8.67
C GLY A 68 6.22 -15.21 7.23
N ILE A 69 5.86 -16.49 7.04
CA ILE A 69 5.56 -17.05 5.72
C ILE A 69 4.33 -16.40 5.12
N TYR A 70 3.26 -16.26 5.91
CA TYR A 70 2.04 -15.57 5.48
C TYR A 70 2.33 -14.16 4.97
N TYR A 71 3.10 -13.36 5.73
CA TYR A 71 3.45 -12.00 5.29
C TYR A 71 4.24 -11.97 3.98
N LYS A 72 5.11 -12.93 3.74
CA LYS A 72 5.84 -13.03 2.46
C LYS A 72 4.88 -13.30 1.30
N LEU A 73 3.95 -14.23 1.47
CA LEU A 73 2.94 -14.56 0.46
C LEU A 73 2.00 -13.36 0.22
N GLN A 74 1.54 -12.75 1.28
CA GLN A 74 0.71 -11.54 1.23
C GLN A 74 1.42 -10.42 0.46
N THR A 75 2.66 -10.11 0.81
CA THR A 75 3.44 -9.04 0.17
C THR A 75 3.54 -9.27 -1.33
N PHE A 76 3.76 -10.51 -1.77
CA PHE A 76 3.86 -10.84 -3.20
C PHE A 76 2.57 -10.54 -3.95
N ILE A 77 1.42 -10.92 -3.39
CA ILE A 77 0.10 -10.66 -3.99
C ILE A 77 -0.23 -9.17 -3.97
N TYR A 78 0.01 -8.51 -2.84
CA TYR A 78 -0.27 -7.08 -2.67
C TYR A 78 0.66 -6.18 -3.50
N LEU A 79 1.87 -6.62 -3.83
CA LEU A 79 2.79 -5.88 -4.68
C LEU A 79 2.17 -5.64 -6.07
N SER A 80 1.50 -6.66 -6.64
CA SER A 80 0.81 -6.54 -7.93
C SER A 80 -0.37 -5.55 -7.84
N ALA A 81 -1.18 -5.62 -6.78
CA ALA A 81 -2.29 -4.70 -6.54
C ALA A 81 -1.81 -3.26 -6.34
N ASN A 82 -0.77 -3.07 -5.54
CA ASN A 82 -0.16 -1.75 -5.33
C ASN A 82 0.42 -1.16 -6.61
N GLY A 83 0.99 -1.98 -7.49
CA GLY A 83 1.44 -1.55 -8.82
C GLY A 83 0.32 -0.91 -9.64
N ILE A 84 -0.86 -1.53 -9.66
CA ILE A 84 -2.04 -0.98 -10.34
C ILE A 84 -2.48 0.33 -9.69
N VAL A 85 -2.57 0.36 -8.36
CA VAL A 85 -2.95 1.57 -7.61
C VAL A 85 -2.00 2.74 -7.91
N GLN A 86 -0.70 2.51 -7.91
CA GLN A 86 0.29 3.54 -8.24
C GLN A 86 0.13 4.04 -9.69
N GLY A 87 -0.19 3.15 -10.63
CA GLY A 87 -0.41 3.52 -12.04
C GLY A 87 -1.66 4.36 -12.25
N ILE A 88 -2.75 4.09 -11.53
CA ILE A 88 -4.01 4.84 -11.71
C ILE A 88 -4.03 6.20 -10.99
N ARG A 89 -3.23 6.41 -9.96
CA ARG A 89 -3.19 7.67 -9.18
C ARG A 89 -3.06 8.93 -10.05
N PRO A 90 -2.04 9.06 -10.93
CA PRO A 90 -1.90 10.25 -11.77
C PRO A 90 -3.06 10.42 -12.75
N ILE A 91 -3.62 9.32 -13.25
CA ILE A 91 -4.73 9.34 -14.21
C ILE A 91 -6.01 9.84 -13.52
N ILE A 92 -6.29 9.36 -12.31
CA ILE A 92 -7.44 9.81 -11.51
C ILE A 92 -7.29 11.29 -11.16
N SER A 93 -6.12 11.71 -10.64
CA SER A 93 -5.87 13.10 -10.26
C SER A 93 -6.05 14.05 -11.45
N TYR A 94 -5.53 13.69 -12.63
CA TYR A 94 -5.67 14.49 -13.86
C TYR A 94 -7.13 14.63 -14.28
N ASN A 95 -7.89 13.53 -14.41
CA ASN A 95 -9.28 13.56 -14.84
C ASN A 95 -10.19 14.24 -13.80
N TYR A 96 -9.88 14.11 -12.51
CA TYR A 96 -10.60 14.81 -11.47
C TYR A 96 -10.38 16.32 -11.53
N GLY A 97 -9.13 16.78 -11.74
CA GLY A 97 -8.79 18.18 -11.93
C GLY A 97 -9.43 18.79 -13.21
N ALA A 98 -9.64 17.97 -14.25
CA ALA A 98 -10.34 18.35 -15.46
C ALA A 98 -11.89 18.36 -15.33
N GLY A 99 -12.44 17.96 -14.17
CA GLY A 99 -13.90 17.90 -13.94
C GLY A 99 -14.59 16.67 -14.55
N GLU A 100 -13.84 15.74 -15.15
CA GLU A 100 -14.33 14.54 -15.85
C GLU A 100 -14.71 13.41 -14.88
N ARG A 101 -15.72 13.64 -14.04
CA ARG A 101 -16.17 12.68 -13.01
C ARG A 101 -16.57 11.31 -13.57
N GLY A 102 -17.13 11.29 -14.77
CA GLY A 102 -17.52 10.04 -15.45
C GLY A 102 -16.31 9.15 -15.78
N ARG A 103 -15.21 9.76 -16.21
CA ARG A 103 -13.94 9.05 -16.47
C ARG A 103 -13.31 8.53 -15.19
N VAL A 104 -13.28 9.36 -14.13
CA VAL A 104 -12.78 8.95 -12.80
C VAL A 104 -13.50 7.70 -12.31
N LYS A 105 -14.85 7.67 -12.40
CA LYS A 105 -15.63 6.50 -12.01
C LYS A 105 -15.28 5.25 -12.83
N ARG A 106 -15.12 5.39 -14.16
CA ARG A 106 -14.74 4.25 -15.02
C ARG A 106 -13.35 3.71 -14.65
N ILE A 107 -12.36 4.59 -14.47
CA ILE A 107 -11.00 4.20 -14.07
C ILE A 107 -11.03 3.47 -12.74
N PHE A 108 -11.76 3.98 -11.76
CA PHE A 108 -11.92 3.35 -10.45
C PHE A 108 -12.52 1.95 -10.54
N ILE A 109 -13.63 1.79 -11.28
CA ILE A 109 -14.30 0.47 -11.43
C ILE A 109 -13.36 -0.51 -12.15
N THR A 110 -12.70 -0.08 -13.22
CA THR A 110 -11.75 -0.93 -13.94
C THR A 110 -10.61 -1.38 -13.04
N ALA A 111 -10.01 -0.47 -12.28
CA ALA A 111 -8.97 -0.79 -11.33
C ALA A 111 -9.46 -1.74 -10.22
N LEU A 112 -10.66 -1.51 -9.69
CA LEU A 112 -11.27 -2.39 -8.69
C LEU A 112 -11.42 -3.82 -9.22
N ILE A 113 -11.94 -3.98 -10.44
CA ILE A 113 -12.10 -5.30 -11.07
C ILE A 113 -10.73 -5.97 -11.27
N MET A 114 -9.74 -5.24 -11.78
CA MET A 114 -8.39 -5.78 -11.98
C MET A 114 -7.76 -6.23 -10.65
N ILE A 115 -7.80 -5.38 -9.62
CA ILE A 115 -7.24 -5.69 -8.31
C ILE A 115 -8.00 -6.85 -7.65
N ALA A 116 -9.33 -6.83 -7.71
CA ALA A 116 -10.16 -7.91 -7.19
C ALA A 116 -9.87 -9.24 -7.89
N SER A 117 -9.67 -9.24 -9.21
CA SER A 117 -9.30 -10.44 -9.97
C SER A 117 -7.95 -11.00 -9.53
N ILE A 118 -6.94 -10.17 -9.36
CA ILE A 118 -5.60 -10.59 -8.88
C ILE A 118 -5.70 -11.15 -7.46
N MET A 119 -6.40 -10.45 -6.57
CA MET A 119 -6.59 -10.91 -5.18
C MET A 119 -7.39 -12.20 -5.11
N PHE A 120 -8.40 -12.36 -5.97
CA PHE A 120 -9.18 -13.60 -6.06
C PHE A 120 -8.33 -14.77 -6.55
N VAL A 121 -7.54 -14.59 -7.59
CA VAL A 121 -6.59 -15.61 -8.06
C VAL A 121 -5.57 -15.95 -6.97
N GLY A 122 -5.02 -14.94 -6.29
CA GLY A 122 -4.13 -15.14 -5.15
C GLY A 122 -4.79 -15.94 -4.02
N MET A 123 -6.05 -15.66 -3.71
CA MET A 123 -6.85 -16.42 -2.73
C MET A 123 -6.99 -17.89 -3.17
N LEU A 124 -7.34 -18.16 -4.44
CA LEU A 124 -7.49 -19.54 -4.94
C LEU A 124 -6.16 -20.32 -4.86
N ILE A 125 -5.05 -19.69 -5.20
CA ILE A 125 -3.71 -20.29 -5.07
C ILE A 125 -3.41 -20.62 -3.61
N CYS A 126 -3.65 -19.69 -2.70
CA CYS A 126 -3.42 -19.91 -1.26
C CYS A 126 -4.35 -20.99 -0.69
N LEU A 127 -5.60 -21.06 -1.12
CA LEU A 127 -6.53 -22.10 -0.66
C LEU A 127 -6.16 -23.49 -1.18
N GLY A 128 -5.82 -23.60 -2.48
CA GLY A 128 -5.51 -24.88 -3.12
C GLY A 128 -4.14 -25.45 -2.73
N PHE A 129 -3.14 -24.59 -2.62
CA PHE A 129 -1.75 -24.98 -2.43
C PHE A 129 -1.16 -24.58 -1.08
N ALA A 130 -2.00 -24.28 -0.07
CA ALA A 130 -1.55 -23.81 1.25
C ALA A 130 -0.46 -24.69 1.86
N GLY A 131 -0.63 -26.01 1.87
CA GLY A 131 0.35 -26.95 2.44
C GLY A 131 1.69 -26.94 1.66
N ASN A 132 1.63 -26.91 0.34
CA ASN A 132 2.83 -26.88 -0.50
C ASN A 132 3.59 -25.55 -0.33
N LEU A 133 2.85 -24.42 -0.24
CA LEU A 133 3.44 -23.10 -0.03
C LEU A 133 4.16 -23.01 1.32
N ILE A 134 3.56 -23.53 2.39
CA ILE A 134 4.22 -23.59 3.69
C ILE A 134 5.39 -24.58 3.67
N GLY A 135 5.24 -25.73 2.98
CA GLY A 135 6.28 -26.75 2.83
C GLY A 135 7.54 -26.27 2.11
N LEU A 136 7.49 -25.20 1.32
CA LEU A 136 8.67 -24.56 0.75
C LEU A 136 9.57 -23.91 1.80
N PHE A 137 9.02 -23.52 2.95
CA PHE A 137 9.73 -22.78 3.99
C PHE A 137 10.07 -23.63 5.22
N THR A 138 9.34 -24.74 5.46
CA THR A 138 9.57 -25.62 6.59
C THR A 138 9.35 -27.09 6.22
N LYS A 139 10.10 -27.99 6.87
CA LYS A 139 9.94 -29.45 6.72
C LYS A 139 9.19 -30.09 7.90
N ASN A 140 8.81 -29.31 8.90
CA ASN A 140 8.08 -29.82 10.06
C ASN A 140 6.60 -30.01 9.70
N SER A 141 6.15 -31.27 9.72
CA SER A 141 4.79 -31.65 9.32
C SER A 141 3.69 -31.00 10.16
N LEU A 142 3.88 -30.83 11.47
CA LEU A 142 2.93 -30.15 12.34
C LEU A 142 2.80 -28.66 11.98
N THR A 143 3.94 -28.01 11.77
CA THR A 143 3.96 -26.59 11.37
C THR A 143 3.31 -26.38 9.99
N ILE A 144 3.42 -27.36 9.08
CA ILE A 144 2.78 -27.32 7.76
C ILE A 144 1.25 -27.40 7.90
N LEU A 145 0.75 -28.31 8.75
CA LEU A 145 -0.70 -28.47 8.95
C LEU A 145 -1.34 -27.20 9.58
N ASP A 146 -0.77 -26.75 10.69
CA ASP A 146 -1.26 -25.56 11.39
C ASP A 146 -1.13 -24.31 10.51
N GLY A 147 -0.02 -24.17 9.80
CA GLY A 147 0.24 -23.08 8.90
C GLY A 147 -0.69 -23.07 7.69
N ALA A 148 -1.01 -24.23 7.12
CA ALA A 148 -1.94 -24.33 6.00
C ALA A 148 -3.35 -23.93 6.41
N GLN A 149 -3.80 -24.31 7.61
CA GLN A 149 -5.10 -23.85 8.14
C GLN A 149 -5.13 -22.34 8.36
N ALA A 150 -4.10 -21.79 9.00
CA ALA A 150 -3.99 -20.35 9.23
C ALA A 150 -4.02 -19.56 7.91
N VAL A 151 -3.23 -19.96 6.91
CA VAL A 151 -3.20 -19.31 5.58
C VAL A 151 -4.55 -19.38 4.90
N ARG A 152 -5.26 -20.51 4.92
CA ARG A 152 -6.59 -20.65 4.33
C ARG A 152 -7.60 -19.68 4.93
N ILE A 153 -7.61 -19.55 6.27
CA ILE A 153 -8.52 -18.64 6.97
C ILE A 153 -8.23 -17.18 6.60
N ILE A 154 -6.96 -16.79 6.63
CA ILE A 154 -6.58 -15.40 6.42
C ILE A 154 -6.74 -14.98 4.96
N CYS A 155 -6.47 -15.88 4.00
CA CYS A 155 -6.61 -15.58 2.57
C CYS A 155 -8.04 -15.26 2.13
N MET A 156 -9.07 -15.70 2.87
CA MET A 156 -10.46 -15.28 2.60
C MET A 156 -10.63 -13.75 2.69
N GLY A 157 -9.80 -13.08 3.49
CA GLY A 157 -9.79 -11.62 3.61
C GLY A 157 -9.24 -10.88 2.38
N PHE A 158 -8.58 -11.54 1.44
CA PHE A 158 -7.94 -10.88 0.30
C PHE A 158 -8.92 -10.15 -0.61
N VAL A 159 -10.09 -10.72 -0.86
CA VAL A 159 -11.13 -10.10 -1.70
C VAL A 159 -11.67 -8.82 -1.06
N ILE A 160 -11.91 -8.85 0.25
CA ILE A 160 -12.35 -7.67 1.01
C ILE A 160 -11.24 -6.61 1.00
N SER A 161 -10.00 -7.03 1.18
CA SER A 161 -8.83 -6.14 1.14
C SER A 161 -8.63 -5.48 -0.23
N ALA A 162 -9.05 -6.13 -1.34
CA ALA A 162 -9.00 -5.53 -2.67
C ALA A 162 -9.81 -4.23 -2.73
N VAL A 163 -11.01 -4.23 -2.14
CA VAL A 163 -11.86 -3.04 -2.07
C VAL A 163 -11.18 -1.94 -1.25
N SER A 164 -10.66 -2.29 -0.07
CA SER A 164 -9.98 -1.33 0.81
C SER A 164 -8.76 -0.70 0.15
N VAL A 165 -7.91 -1.50 -0.50
CA VAL A 165 -6.71 -1.02 -1.20
C VAL A 165 -7.06 -0.10 -2.36
N THR A 166 -8.10 -0.43 -3.13
CA THR A 166 -8.54 0.40 -4.26
C THR A 166 -9.14 1.72 -3.79
N ILE A 167 -9.98 1.70 -2.74
CA ILE A 167 -10.58 2.92 -2.17
C ILE A 167 -9.50 3.82 -1.58
N SER A 168 -8.56 3.26 -0.80
CA SER A 168 -7.44 4.02 -0.24
C SER A 168 -6.62 4.69 -1.33
N GLY A 169 -6.28 3.96 -2.40
CA GLY A 169 -5.55 4.50 -3.54
C GLY A 169 -6.29 5.61 -4.27
N MET A 170 -7.62 5.50 -4.40
CA MET A 170 -8.46 6.55 -4.97
C MET A 170 -8.49 7.80 -4.09
N LEU A 171 -8.67 7.65 -2.78
CA LEU A 171 -8.68 8.77 -1.83
C LEU A 171 -7.33 9.49 -1.82
N GLU A 172 -6.22 8.77 -1.88
CA GLU A 172 -4.89 9.36 -2.02
C GLU A 172 -4.73 10.11 -3.34
N ALA A 173 -5.24 9.56 -4.46
CA ALA A 173 -5.20 10.23 -5.77
C ALA A 173 -6.04 11.51 -5.82
N LEU A 174 -7.15 11.57 -5.10
CA LEU A 174 -8.01 12.76 -4.99
C LEU A 174 -7.46 13.81 -4.03
N GLY A 175 -6.29 13.58 -3.43
CA GLY A 175 -5.71 14.49 -2.45
C GLY A 175 -6.44 14.47 -1.10
N SER A 176 -7.33 13.51 -0.89
CA SER A 176 -8.10 13.36 0.36
C SER A 176 -7.25 12.89 1.54
N CYS A 177 -5.97 12.55 1.32
CA CYS A 177 -4.98 12.52 2.42
C CYS A 177 -4.88 13.85 3.16
N LEU A 178 -5.30 14.94 2.52
CA LEU A 178 -5.39 16.27 3.12
C LEU A 178 -6.63 16.47 3.99
N LEU A 179 -7.62 15.57 3.96
CA LEU A 179 -8.78 15.61 4.86
C LEU A 179 -8.40 15.43 6.33
N TYR A 180 -7.22 14.92 6.60
CA TYR A 180 -6.68 14.86 7.97
C TYR A 180 -5.84 16.08 8.36
N THR A 181 -5.50 17.00 7.45
CA THR A 181 -4.42 17.97 7.74
C THR A 181 -4.64 19.42 7.38
N SER A 182 -5.73 19.88 6.84
CA SER A 182 -6.15 21.29 6.85
C SER A 182 -7.02 21.69 5.65
N PRO A 183 -7.92 22.67 5.82
CA PRO A 183 -8.69 23.22 4.72
C PRO A 183 -7.73 23.83 3.70
N SER A 184 -7.92 23.47 2.42
CA SER A 184 -7.17 24.04 1.32
C SER A 184 -7.38 25.56 1.31
N PRO A 185 -6.34 26.40 1.03
CA PRO A 185 -6.51 27.83 0.86
C PRO A 185 -7.50 28.23 -0.25
N ARG A 186 -8.03 27.28 -1.03
CA ARG A 186 -9.05 27.49 -2.06
C ARG A 186 -10.49 27.47 -1.53
N ASP A 187 -10.71 26.94 -0.32
CA ASP A 187 -12.06 26.89 0.29
C ASP A 187 -12.42 28.17 1.05
N THR A 188 -11.54 29.15 1.05
CA THR A 188 -11.76 30.48 1.70
C THR A 188 -11.96 31.61 0.71
N ARG A 189 -12.53 31.33 -0.50
CA ARG A 189 -13.03 32.36 -1.40
C ARG A 189 -14.48 32.13 -1.75
#